data_7a556676481c49a838965805da71df57
#
_entry.id   7a556676481c49a838965805da71df57
#
_cell.length_a   1.000
_cell.length_b   1.000
_cell.length_c   1.000
_cell.angle_alpha   90.00
_cell.angle_beta   90.00
_cell.angle_gamma   90.00
#
_symmetry.space_group_name_H-M   'P 1'
#
loop_
_entity.id
_entity.type
_entity.pdbx_description
1 polymer ?
#
loop_
_entity_poly.entity_id
_entity_poly.type
_entity_poly.pdbx_seq_one_letter_code
_entity_poly.pdbx_strand_id
1 'polypeptide(L)'
;MIAESVMHKCVHGIDKFTEYSGRSLAWLTLGMALLTGIIVVLRYGFGIGSIAAQEAVIYMHGSLFLLGAAYALKVGAHVRVDIFYRNFNRRTRGWIDSLGGIIFLLPLCMFILISSIDYVSASWAVRETSAEPGGIPAVFLLKSLIPLMAISLALQAIAEVLRNALILIEGVGK
;
A
#
# COMPACT_ATOMS: atom_id res chain seq x y z
N MET A 1 -29.27 -6.62 11.31
CA MET A 1 -28.57 -7.00 12.58
C MET A 1 -27.40 -7.96 12.38
N ILE A 2 -27.60 -9.23 11.93
CA ILE A 2 -26.48 -10.19 11.79
C ILE A 2 -25.50 -9.73 10.69
N ALA A 3 -25.98 -9.35 9.51
CA ALA A 3 -25.15 -8.89 8.41
C ALA A 3 -24.34 -7.62 8.75
N GLU A 4 -24.94 -6.67 9.43
CA GLU A 4 -24.27 -5.43 9.90
C GLU A 4 -23.14 -5.76 10.89
N SER A 5 -23.41 -6.67 11.85
CA SER A 5 -22.39 -7.10 12.81
C SER A 5 -21.19 -7.78 12.12
N VAL A 6 -21.43 -8.58 11.07
CA VAL A 6 -20.37 -9.21 10.28
C VAL A 6 -19.59 -8.16 9.51
N MET A 7 -20.26 -7.21 8.84
CA MET A 7 -19.60 -6.11 8.11
C MET A 7 -18.70 -5.28 9.04
N HIS A 8 -19.19 -4.90 10.23
CA HIS A 8 -18.38 -4.18 11.22
C HIS A 8 -17.14 -4.95 11.66
N LYS A 9 -17.26 -6.26 11.89
CA LYS A 9 -16.13 -7.11 12.26
C LYS A 9 -15.09 -7.21 11.12
N CYS A 10 -15.55 -7.38 9.89
CA CYS A 10 -14.66 -7.41 8.71
C CYS A 10 -13.91 -6.09 8.54
N VAL A 11 -14.62 -4.97 8.56
CA VAL A 11 -14.00 -3.63 8.47
C VAL A 11 -12.97 -3.43 9.58
N HIS A 12 -13.34 -3.75 10.84
CA HIS A 12 -12.43 -3.59 11.97
C HIS A 12 -11.17 -4.47 11.84
N GLY A 13 -11.32 -5.72 11.38
CA GLY A 13 -10.20 -6.63 11.17
C GLY A 13 -9.21 -6.12 10.12
N ILE A 14 -9.72 -5.68 8.96
CA ILE A 14 -8.90 -5.12 7.87
C ILE A 14 -8.23 -3.82 8.34
N ASP A 15 -8.97 -2.94 9.00
CA ASP A 15 -8.44 -1.67 9.52
C ASP A 15 -7.32 -1.87 10.52
N LYS A 16 -7.46 -2.84 11.42
CA LYS A 16 -6.43 -3.16 12.41
C LYS A 16 -5.17 -3.70 11.74
N PHE A 17 -5.32 -4.58 10.75
CA PHE A 17 -4.21 -5.10 9.97
C PHE A 17 -3.48 -3.96 9.23
N THR A 18 -4.22 -3.11 8.52
CA THR A 18 -3.67 -1.97 7.77
C THR A 18 -3.00 -0.95 8.69
N GLU A 19 -3.56 -0.69 9.87
CA GLU A 19 -2.98 0.21 10.87
C GLU A 19 -1.64 -0.33 11.38
N TYR A 20 -1.62 -1.62 11.77
CA TYR A 20 -0.40 -2.23 12.29
C TYR A 20 0.71 -2.27 11.22
N SER A 21 0.38 -2.70 10.00
CA SER A 21 1.35 -2.74 8.89
C SER A 21 1.86 -1.33 8.54
N GLY A 22 0.98 -0.34 8.43
CA GLY A 22 1.36 1.03 8.11
C GLY A 22 2.28 1.66 9.16
N ARG A 23 1.96 1.48 10.45
CA ARG A 23 2.83 1.98 11.54
C ARG A 23 4.19 1.28 11.57
N SER A 24 4.22 -0.02 11.31
CA SER A 24 5.49 -0.76 11.24
C SER A 24 6.34 -0.29 10.06
N LEU A 25 5.74 -0.08 8.90
CA LEU A 25 6.41 0.44 7.71
C LEU A 25 6.96 1.86 7.91
N ALA A 26 6.31 2.69 8.73
CA ALA A 26 6.78 4.05 9.00
C ALA A 26 8.20 4.08 9.60
N TRP A 27 8.60 3.05 10.35
CA TRP A 27 9.97 2.92 10.89
C TRP A 27 11.03 2.76 9.81
N LEU A 28 10.65 2.28 8.60
CA LEU A 28 11.57 2.23 7.46
C LEU A 28 12.04 3.62 7.04
N THR A 29 11.22 4.66 7.24
CA THR A 29 11.62 6.04 6.95
C THR A 29 12.83 6.47 7.78
N LEU A 30 12.79 6.15 9.08
CA LEU A 30 13.94 6.42 9.96
C LEU A 30 15.14 5.57 9.55
N GLY A 31 14.92 4.27 9.26
CA GLY A 31 15.97 3.37 8.77
C GLY A 31 16.64 3.89 7.50
N MET A 32 15.85 4.36 6.51
CA MET A 32 16.36 4.96 5.27
C MET A 32 17.19 6.22 5.55
N ALA A 33 16.70 7.11 6.40
CA ALA A 33 17.40 8.35 6.72
C ALA A 33 18.76 8.06 7.38
N LEU A 34 18.79 7.14 8.35
CA LEU A 34 20.03 6.74 9.04
C LEU A 34 21.00 6.04 8.08
N LEU A 35 20.51 5.07 7.30
CA LEU A 35 21.35 4.35 6.35
C LEU A 35 21.90 5.27 5.26
N THR A 36 21.11 6.19 4.75
CA THR A 36 21.58 7.18 3.77
C THR A 36 22.65 8.08 4.38
N GLY A 37 22.46 8.54 5.62
CA GLY A 37 23.49 9.30 6.35
C GLY A 37 24.79 8.53 6.49
N ILE A 38 24.71 7.25 6.86
CA ILE A 38 25.88 6.36 6.97
C ILE A 38 26.58 6.21 5.62
N ILE A 39 25.83 5.96 4.53
CA ILE A 39 26.37 5.86 3.17
C ILE A 39 27.14 7.12 2.79
N VAL A 40 26.57 8.30 3.06
CA VAL A 40 27.21 9.60 2.77
C VAL A 40 28.52 9.75 3.53
N VAL A 41 28.52 9.49 4.85
CA VAL A 41 29.73 9.59 5.70
C VAL A 41 30.81 8.61 5.23
N LEU A 42 30.46 7.35 4.96
CA LEU A 42 31.41 6.35 4.47
C LEU A 42 32.01 6.72 3.12
N ARG A 43 31.17 7.23 2.21
CA ARG A 43 31.60 7.59 0.85
C ARG A 43 32.52 8.80 0.84
N TYR A 44 32.15 9.88 1.51
CA TYR A 44 32.87 11.15 1.46
C TYR A 44 33.95 11.28 2.54
N GLY A 45 33.77 10.62 3.69
CA GLY A 45 34.76 10.66 4.77
C GLY A 45 35.85 9.59 4.63
N PHE A 46 35.50 8.41 4.14
CA PHE A 46 36.40 7.24 4.12
C PHE A 46 36.66 6.69 2.72
N GLY A 47 35.99 7.20 1.65
CA GLY A 47 36.14 6.70 0.30
C GLY A 47 35.52 5.30 0.09
N ILE A 48 34.66 4.84 0.99
CA ILE A 48 34.05 3.52 0.96
C ILE A 48 32.65 3.63 0.35
N GLY A 49 32.43 2.94 -0.79
CA GLY A 49 31.13 2.80 -1.43
C GLY A 49 30.57 1.40 -1.24
N SER A 50 29.24 1.28 -1.04
CA SER A 50 28.55 -0.01 -0.99
C SER A 50 27.28 0.07 -1.83
N ILE A 51 27.25 -0.69 -2.93
CA ILE A 51 26.07 -0.79 -3.80
C ILE A 51 24.92 -1.45 -3.06
N ALA A 52 25.20 -2.54 -2.30
CA ALA A 52 24.19 -3.21 -1.50
C ALA A 52 23.50 -2.27 -0.48
N ALA A 53 24.26 -1.34 0.15
CA ALA A 53 23.67 -0.38 1.07
C ALA A 53 22.74 0.62 0.35
N GLN A 54 23.13 1.07 -0.85
CA GLN A 54 22.28 1.94 -1.67
C GLN A 54 21.01 1.23 -2.11
N GLU A 55 21.13 -0.03 -2.56
CA GLU A 55 19.98 -0.86 -2.92
C GLU A 55 19.07 -1.15 -1.71
N ALA A 56 19.63 -1.33 -0.52
CA ALA A 56 18.83 -1.52 0.70
C ALA A 56 17.91 -0.30 0.96
N VAL A 57 18.39 0.92 0.70
CA VAL A 57 17.53 2.13 0.76
C VAL A 57 16.40 2.04 -0.27
N ILE A 58 16.68 1.58 -1.49
CA ILE A 58 15.67 1.40 -2.55
C ILE A 58 14.63 0.35 -2.12
N TYR A 59 15.06 -0.78 -1.53
CA TYR A 59 14.15 -1.83 -1.04
C TYR A 59 13.25 -1.33 0.09
N MET A 60 13.83 -0.57 1.05
CA MET A 60 13.03 0.05 2.11
C MET A 60 12.04 1.07 1.56
N HIS A 61 12.46 1.90 0.61
CA HIS A 61 11.58 2.88 -0.04
C HIS A 61 10.46 2.20 -0.81
N GLY A 62 10.77 1.19 -1.63
CA GLY A 62 9.79 0.42 -2.36
C GLY A 62 8.77 -0.25 -1.44
N SER A 63 9.24 -0.83 -0.32
CA SER A 63 8.38 -1.44 0.69
C SER A 63 7.45 -0.41 1.33
N LEU A 64 7.98 0.73 1.76
CA LEU A 64 7.20 1.82 2.36
C LEU A 64 6.16 2.36 1.39
N PHE A 65 6.54 2.63 0.15
CA PHE A 65 5.68 3.23 -0.85
C PHE A 65 4.56 2.28 -1.28
N LEU A 66 4.91 1.05 -1.66
CA LEU A 66 3.94 0.09 -2.17
C LEU A 66 3.02 -0.42 -1.06
N LEU A 67 3.56 -0.93 0.03
CA LEU A 67 2.74 -1.50 1.11
C LEU A 67 2.06 -0.42 1.96
N GLY A 68 2.59 0.80 1.99
CA GLY A 68 1.98 1.95 2.64
C GLY A 68 0.74 2.49 1.93
N ALA A 69 0.51 2.14 0.65
CA ALA A 69 -0.64 2.62 -0.13
C ALA A 69 -2.00 2.28 0.52
N ALA A 70 -2.15 1.08 1.09
CA ALA A 70 -3.37 0.69 1.81
C ALA A 70 -3.59 1.55 3.06
N TYR A 71 -2.53 1.84 3.82
CA TYR A 71 -2.62 2.73 4.98
C TYR A 71 -2.98 4.17 4.57
N ALA A 72 -2.37 4.67 3.50
CA ALA A 72 -2.70 5.98 2.95
C ALA A 72 -4.18 6.07 2.52
N LEU A 73 -4.74 4.99 1.94
CA LEU A 73 -6.17 4.92 1.62
C LEU A 73 -7.02 5.02 2.90
N LYS A 74 -6.69 4.21 3.92
CA LYS A 74 -7.41 4.18 5.20
C LYS A 74 -7.47 5.55 5.88
N VAL A 75 -6.37 6.29 5.91
CA VAL A 75 -6.31 7.60 6.58
C VAL A 75 -6.73 8.76 5.68
N GLY A 76 -7.18 8.48 4.45
CA GLY A 76 -7.63 9.51 3.51
C GLY A 76 -6.50 10.42 3.01
N ALA A 77 -5.25 9.93 3.01
CA ALA A 77 -4.08 10.69 2.57
C ALA A 77 -3.92 10.78 1.04
N HIS A 78 -4.77 10.08 0.28
CA HIS A 78 -4.79 10.22 -1.17
C HIS A 78 -5.33 11.59 -1.58
N VAL A 79 -4.66 12.20 -2.56
CA VAL A 79 -5.09 13.48 -3.13
C VAL A 79 -6.48 13.32 -3.77
N ARG A 80 -7.43 14.13 -3.33
CA ARG A 80 -8.80 14.17 -3.87
C ARG A 80 -9.05 15.49 -4.57
N VAL A 81 -9.85 15.47 -5.62
CA VAL A 81 -10.33 16.71 -6.27
C VAL A 81 -11.52 17.23 -5.45
N ASP A 82 -11.22 18.03 -4.41
CA ASP A 82 -12.19 18.44 -3.40
C ASP A 82 -13.18 19.54 -3.84
N ILE A 83 -12.96 20.16 -4.99
CA ILE A 83 -13.73 21.33 -5.45
C ILE A 83 -15.25 21.06 -5.44
N PHE A 84 -15.66 19.88 -5.94
CA PHE A 84 -17.06 19.46 -5.95
C PHE A 84 -17.44 18.65 -4.70
N TYR A 85 -16.51 17.82 -4.22
CA TYR A 85 -16.73 16.87 -3.14
C TYR A 85 -17.08 17.56 -1.81
N ARG A 86 -16.52 18.75 -1.53
CA ARG A 86 -16.79 19.53 -0.30
C ARG A 86 -18.27 19.93 -0.15
N ASN A 87 -18.98 20.09 -1.25
CA ASN A 87 -20.38 20.53 -1.26
C ASN A 87 -21.38 19.38 -1.16
N PHE A 88 -20.92 18.13 -1.23
CA PHE A 88 -21.81 16.97 -1.18
C PHE A 88 -22.17 16.60 0.26
N ASN A 89 -23.41 16.17 0.46
CA ASN A 89 -23.86 15.62 1.73
C ASN A 89 -23.20 14.24 2.00
N ARG A 90 -23.26 13.78 3.26
CA ARG A 90 -22.63 12.52 3.70
C ARG A 90 -23.08 11.31 2.87
N ARG A 91 -24.35 11.26 2.48
CA ARG A 91 -24.90 10.17 1.69
C ARG A 91 -24.36 10.16 0.27
N THR A 92 -24.29 11.31 -0.40
CA THR A 92 -23.74 11.44 -1.75
C THR A 92 -22.26 11.08 -1.77
N ARG A 93 -21.47 11.51 -0.78
CA ARG A 93 -20.06 11.10 -0.62
C ARG A 93 -19.95 9.59 -0.48
N GLY A 94 -20.78 8.96 0.36
CA GLY A 94 -20.80 7.50 0.52
C GLY A 94 -21.07 6.76 -0.78
N TRP A 95 -21.98 7.25 -1.63
CA TRP A 95 -22.23 6.69 -2.95
C TRP A 95 -21.03 6.86 -3.89
N ILE A 96 -20.46 8.05 -3.98
CA ILE A 96 -19.31 8.34 -4.85
C ILE A 96 -18.11 7.48 -4.45
N ASP A 97 -17.80 7.42 -3.16
CA ASP A 97 -16.66 6.64 -2.65
C ASP A 97 -16.87 5.12 -2.86
N SER A 98 -18.09 4.62 -2.66
CA SER A 98 -18.40 3.21 -2.92
C SER A 98 -18.31 2.85 -4.40
N LEU A 99 -18.91 3.66 -5.28
CA LEU A 99 -18.87 3.43 -6.72
C LEU A 99 -17.44 3.56 -7.25
N GLY A 100 -16.70 4.57 -6.80
CA GLY A 100 -15.30 4.75 -7.15
C GLY A 100 -14.43 3.57 -6.72
N GLY A 101 -14.65 3.05 -5.51
CA GLY A 101 -14.00 1.85 -5.01
C GLY A 101 -14.28 0.61 -5.85
N ILE A 102 -15.55 0.37 -6.19
CA ILE A 102 -15.97 -0.82 -6.93
C ILE A 102 -15.59 -0.75 -8.41
N ILE A 103 -15.79 0.41 -9.06
CA ILE A 103 -15.65 0.53 -10.52
C ILE A 103 -14.20 0.80 -10.95
N PHE A 104 -13.42 1.52 -10.11
CA PHE A 104 -12.06 1.90 -10.49
C PHE A 104 -11.01 1.20 -9.62
N LEU A 105 -11.09 1.31 -8.29
CA LEU A 105 -10.01 0.87 -7.44
C LEU A 105 -9.88 -0.66 -7.38
N LEU A 106 -10.97 -1.39 -7.17
CA LEU A 106 -10.94 -2.85 -7.14
C LEU A 106 -10.53 -3.46 -8.48
N PRO A 107 -11.08 -3.04 -9.64
CA PRO A 107 -10.61 -3.54 -10.93
C PRO A 107 -9.14 -3.21 -11.21
N LEU A 108 -8.67 -2.01 -10.80
CA LEU A 108 -7.26 -1.65 -10.93
C LEU A 108 -6.37 -2.58 -10.09
N CYS A 109 -6.74 -2.85 -8.84
CA CYS A 109 -6.00 -3.80 -7.99
C CYS A 109 -5.97 -5.20 -8.60
N MET A 110 -7.10 -5.68 -9.14
CA MET A 110 -7.18 -6.97 -9.83
C MET A 110 -6.31 -7.01 -11.08
N PHE A 111 -6.33 -5.96 -11.88
CA PHE A 111 -5.50 -5.84 -13.06
C PHE A 111 -4.01 -5.90 -12.69
N ILE A 112 -3.56 -5.12 -11.70
CA ILE A 112 -2.17 -5.13 -11.22
C ILE A 112 -1.80 -6.52 -10.68
N LEU A 113 -2.68 -7.12 -9.88
CA LEU A 113 -2.44 -8.45 -9.31
C LEU A 113 -2.22 -9.49 -10.41
N ILE A 114 -3.15 -9.59 -11.37
CA ILE A 114 -3.10 -10.60 -12.44
C ILE A 114 -1.88 -10.34 -13.34
N SER A 115 -1.66 -9.10 -13.78
CA SER A 115 -0.57 -8.77 -14.69
C SER A 115 0.82 -8.90 -14.06
N SER A 116 0.92 -8.86 -12.73
CA SER A 116 2.21 -9.01 -12.04
C SER A 116 2.60 -10.47 -11.76
N ILE A 117 1.67 -11.43 -11.82
CA ILE A 117 1.94 -12.83 -11.45
C ILE A 117 3.05 -13.44 -12.30
N ASP A 118 2.93 -13.36 -13.62
CA ASP A 118 3.93 -13.95 -14.53
C ASP A 118 5.29 -13.27 -14.38
N TYR A 119 5.30 -11.94 -14.24
CA TYR A 119 6.50 -11.16 -14.03
C TYR A 119 7.23 -11.54 -12.73
N VAL A 120 6.48 -11.70 -11.65
CA VAL A 120 7.05 -12.08 -10.34
C VAL A 120 7.45 -13.55 -10.34
N SER A 121 6.63 -14.45 -10.91
CA SER A 121 6.95 -15.89 -10.96
C SER A 121 8.22 -16.17 -11.77
N ALA A 122 8.40 -15.50 -12.91
CA ALA A 122 9.62 -15.59 -13.70
C ALA A 122 10.87 -15.14 -12.90
N SER A 123 10.74 -14.05 -12.14
CA SER A 123 11.82 -13.56 -11.27
C SER A 123 12.18 -14.55 -10.16
N TRP A 124 11.17 -15.20 -9.57
CA TRP A 124 11.37 -16.25 -8.57
C TRP A 124 12.00 -17.52 -9.15
N ALA A 125 11.63 -17.90 -10.38
CA ALA A 125 12.16 -19.09 -11.04
C ALA A 125 13.69 -19.03 -11.23
N VAL A 126 14.21 -17.83 -11.55
CA VAL A 126 15.64 -17.61 -11.75
C VAL A 126 16.36 -17.08 -10.50
N ARG A 127 15.64 -16.86 -9.39
CA ARG A 127 16.18 -16.17 -8.18
C ARG A 127 16.90 -14.89 -8.56
N GLU A 128 16.22 -14.02 -9.27
CA GLU A 128 16.78 -12.81 -9.89
C GLU A 128 17.58 -11.97 -8.88
N THR A 129 18.82 -11.68 -9.26
CA THR A 129 19.76 -10.89 -8.48
C THR A 129 19.87 -9.48 -9.05
N SER A 130 20.50 -8.57 -8.30
CA SER A 130 20.84 -7.25 -8.82
C SER A 130 21.71 -7.36 -10.07
N ALA A 131 21.51 -6.44 -11.02
CA ALA A 131 22.38 -6.28 -12.18
C ALA A 131 23.72 -5.62 -11.84
N GLU A 132 23.81 -4.97 -10.68
CA GLU A 132 24.99 -4.25 -10.24
C GLU A 132 25.95 -5.17 -9.49
N PRO A 133 27.27 -5.12 -9.77
CA PRO A 133 28.26 -5.90 -9.05
C PRO A 133 28.28 -5.54 -7.56
N GLY A 134 28.03 -6.53 -6.68
CA GLY A 134 27.96 -6.31 -5.24
C GLY A 134 26.62 -5.77 -4.74
N GLY A 135 25.59 -5.79 -5.58
CA GLY A 135 24.20 -5.48 -5.20
C GLY A 135 23.53 -6.62 -4.42
N ILE A 136 22.27 -6.43 -4.01
CA ILE A 136 21.51 -7.38 -3.20
C ILE A 136 20.95 -8.50 -4.11
N PRO A 137 21.23 -9.78 -3.83
CA PRO A 137 20.73 -10.89 -4.64
C PRO A 137 19.28 -11.26 -4.31
N ALA A 138 18.37 -10.27 -4.31
CA ALA A 138 16.99 -10.45 -3.85
C ALA A 138 15.96 -9.62 -4.63
N VAL A 139 16.19 -9.33 -5.91
CA VAL A 139 15.28 -8.57 -6.78
C VAL A 139 13.90 -9.22 -6.85
N PHE A 140 13.83 -10.55 -6.81
CA PHE A 140 12.56 -11.30 -6.76
C PHE A 140 11.70 -10.94 -5.54
N LEU A 141 12.31 -10.59 -4.39
CA LEU A 141 11.56 -10.10 -3.21
C LEU A 141 11.01 -8.68 -3.45
N LEU A 142 11.83 -7.80 -4.04
CA LEU A 142 11.38 -6.44 -4.37
C LEU A 142 10.19 -6.47 -5.34
N LYS A 143 10.24 -7.33 -6.37
CA LYS A 143 9.13 -7.52 -7.32
C LYS A 143 7.87 -8.06 -6.65
N SER A 144 8.01 -8.91 -5.62
CA SER A 144 6.87 -9.44 -4.86
C SER A 144 6.08 -8.37 -4.10
N LEU A 145 6.64 -7.19 -3.90
CA LEU A 145 5.89 -6.06 -3.32
C LEU A 145 4.73 -5.60 -4.20
N ILE A 146 4.80 -5.82 -5.53
CA ILE A 146 3.76 -5.40 -6.48
C ILE A 146 2.43 -6.14 -6.21
N PRO A 147 2.37 -7.50 -6.27
CA PRO A 147 1.14 -8.21 -5.94
C PRO A 147 0.71 -8.02 -4.47
N LEU A 148 1.66 -7.91 -3.53
CA LEU A 148 1.34 -7.63 -2.12
C LEU A 148 0.67 -6.27 -1.94
N MET A 149 1.12 -5.25 -2.66
CA MET A 149 0.47 -3.93 -2.70
C MET A 149 -0.94 -4.04 -3.24
N ALA A 150 -1.14 -4.74 -4.37
CA ALA A 150 -2.44 -4.91 -4.98
C ALA A 150 -3.42 -5.62 -4.03
N ILE A 151 -2.97 -6.67 -3.32
CA ILE A 151 -3.79 -7.40 -2.34
C ILE A 151 -4.13 -6.49 -1.15
N SER A 152 -3.14 -5.84 -0.54
CA SER A 152 -3.37 -4.99 0.64
C SER A 152 -4.28 -3.80 0.32
N LEU A 153 -4.10 -3.19 -0.85
CA LEU A 153 -4.93 -2.08 -1.31
C LEU A 153 -6.36 -2.54 -1.64
N ALA A 154 -6.53 -3.72 -2.25
CA ALA A 154 -7.85 -4.30 -2.51
C ALA A 154 -8.59 -4.61 -1.22
N LEU A 155 -7.91 -5.18 -0.21
CA LEU A 155 -8.51 -5.43 1.11
C LEU A 155 -9.00 -4.13 1.76
N GLN A 156 -8.18 -3.07 1.72
CA GLN A 156 -8.59 -1.78 2.27
C GLN A 156 -9.71 -1.12 1.45
N ALA A 157 -9.71 -1.26 0.12
CA ALA A 157 -10.80 -0.79 -0.73
C ALA A 157 -12.12 -1.47 -0.38
N ILE A 158 -12.11 -2.79 -0.11
CA ILE A 158 -13.29 -3.52 0.35
C ILE A 158 -13.77 -2.96 1.70
N ALA A 159 -12.87 -2.71 2.65
CA ALA A 159 -13.22 -2.12 3.94
C ALA A 159 -13.88 -0.73 3.78
N GLU A 160 -13.36 0.13 2.87
CA GLU A 160 -13.96 1.44 2.57
C GLU A 160 -15.35 1.30 1.97
N VAL A 161 -15.54 0.41 0.98
CA VAL A 161 -16.84 0.16 0.36
C VAL A 161 -17.86 -0.34 1.41
N LEU A 162 -17.46 -1.28 2.27
CA LEU A 162 -18.32 -1.79 3.34
C LEU A 162 -18.69 -0.69 4.36
N ARG A 163 -17.73 0.16 4.74
CA ARG A 163 -17.95 1.28 5.65
C ARG A 163 -18.94 2.28 5.07
N ASN A 164 -18.79 2.64 3.80
CA ASN A 164 -19.70 3.54 3.12
C ASN A 164 -21.09 2.92 2.93
N ALA A 165 -21.19 1.61 2.66
CA ALA A 165 -22.45 0.91 2.59
C ALA A 165 -23.19 0.94 3.94
N LEU A 166 -22.50 0.75 5.08
CA LEU A 166 -23.10 0.89 6.41
C LEU A 166 -23.66 2.30 6.64
N ILE A 167 -22.93 3.35 6.25
CA ILE A 167 -23.42 4.74 6.34
C ILE A 167 -24.71 4.94 5.53
N LEU A 168 -24.80 4.31 4.37
CA LEU A 168 -25.98 4.40 3.50
C LEU A 168 -27.19 3.67 4.09
N ILE A 169 -26.97 2.53 4.73
CA ILE A 169 -28.03 1.72 5.39
C ILE A 169 -28.54 2.44 6.64
N GLU A 170 -27.65 2.91 7.51
CA GLU A 170 -28.00 3.62 8.75
C GLU A 170 -28.68 4.96 8.48
N GLY A 171 -28.34 5.64 7.39
CA GLY A 171 -28.95 6.90 6.97
C GLY A 171 -30.37 6.77 6.37
N VAL A 172 -30.83 5.56 6.08
CA VAL A 172 -32.22 5.28 5.63
C VAL A 172 -33.18 5.09 6.81
N GLY A 173 -32.63 4.86 8.00
CA GLY A 173 -33.45 4.62 9.23
C GLY A 173 -33.75 5.88 10.04
N LYS A 174 -33.45 7.07 9.56
CA LYS A 174 -33.82 8.38 10.09
C LYS A 174 -34.50 9.20 9.01
#